data_a90f821a2374941868473055c06d7d09
#
_entry.id   a90f821a2374941868473055c06d7d09
#
_cell.length_a   1.000
_cell.length_b   1.000
_cell.length_c   1.000
_cell.angle_alpha   90.00
_cell.angle_beta   90.00
_cell.angle_gamma   90.00
#
_symmetry.space_group_name_H-M   'P 1'
#
loop_
_entity.id
_entity.type
_entity.pdbx_description
1 polymer ?
#
loop_
_entity_poly.entity_id
_entity_poly.type
_entity_poly.pdbx_seq_one_letter_code
_entity_poly.pdbx_strand_id
1 'polypeptide(L)'
;MKLPAGFRLKHTPIGMRTIKTALAVTLSLMVIEYYGASPAKVVFATIGAISAVGPTFTASLLACATQICGVSVGALLALTLMALHVPSIVGVGIGIMLIITSYHHLKLKLVPVLPCLVLVNICLNPEVEALSYSLGRIWDTAIGLAIGMLVNTLIFPYDNSRKIRRMMEGLDGDLICILEDLFDGDDHLPKADDLGEKIDALEGQLALFSQQRLLRRKRQKREIQRLTTCEDTA
;
A
#
# COMPACT_ATOMS: atom_id res chain seq x y z
N MET A 1 33.33 -21.35 17.22
CA MET A 1 32.54 -20.26 16.62
C MET A 1 31.33 -20.07 17.54
N LYS A 2 31.39 -19.08 18.48
CA LYS A 2 30.33 -18.82 19.48
C LYS A 2 29.30 -17.89 18.85
N LEU A 3 28.07 -18.34 18.72
CA LEU A 3 26.93 -17.51 18.36
C LEU A 3 26.73 -16.40 19.40
N PRO A 4 26.50 -15.14 19.03
CA PRO A 4 26.24 -14.07 19.97
C PRO A 4 24.92 -14.36 20.71
N ALA A 5 25.01 -14.49 22.03
CA ALA A 5 23.89 -14.60 22.94
C ALA A 5 23.08 -13.28 22.88
N GLY A 6 21.88 -13.32 22.26
CA GLY A 6 21.01 -12.15 22.25
C GLY A 6 20.00 -12.06 21.11
N PHE A 7 19.92 -13.05 20.22
CA PHE A 7 18.83 -13.08 19.23
C PHE A 7 17.52 -13.55 19.90
N ARG A 8 16.94 -12.69 20.76
CA ARG A 8 15.53 -12.82 21.16
C ARG A 8 14.71 -12.52 19.91
N LEU A 9 14.18 -13.56 19.26
CA LEU A 9 13.06 -13.44 18.35
C LEU A 9 11.93 -12.76 19.13
N LYS A 10 11.85 -11.44 19.01
CA LYS A 10 10.67 -10.69 19.45
C LYS A 10 9.53 -11.28 18.64
N HIS A 11 8.66 -12.04 19.26
CA HIS A 11 7.42 -12.51 18.65
C HIS A 11 6.65 -11.25 18.21
N THR A 12 6.90 -10.80 16.98
CA THR A 12 6.08 -9.78 16.35
C THR A 12 4.75 -10.44 16.05
N PRO A 13 3.66 -10.05 16.71
CA PRO A 13 2.36 -10.62 16.40
C PRO A 13 2.10 -10.38 14.91
N ILE A 14 1.63 -11.42 14.21
CA ILE A 14 1.30 -11.33 12.78
C ILE A 14 0.36 -10.15 12.60
N GLY A 15 0.78 -9.13 11.86
CA GLY A 15 0.02 -7.91 11.68
C GLY A 15 -1.29 -8.19 10.91
N MET A 16 -2.36 -7.54 11.29
CA MET A 16 -3.66 -7.67 10.60
C MET A 16 -3.55 -7.43 9.08
N ARG A 17 -2.62 -6.58 8.65
CA ARG A 17 -2.34 -6.36 7.23
C ARG A 17 -1.85 -7.63 6.52
N THR A 18 -0.99 -8.40 7.17
CA THR A 18 -0.46 -9.66 6.61
C THR A 18 -1.58 -10.67 6.40
N ILE A 19 -2.50 -10.80 7.38
CA ILE A 19 -3.67 -11.69 7.28
C ILE A 19 -4.57 -11.27 6.13
N LYS A 20 -4.87 -9.97 6.01
CA LYS A 20 -5.67 -9.41 4.91
C LYS A 20 -5.05 -9.71 3.55
N THR A 21 -3.74 -9.48 3.42
CA THR A 21 -3.03 -9.71 2.16
C THR A 21 -3.04 -11.18 1.80
N ALA A 22 -2.76 -12.07 2.76
CA ALA A 22 -2.82 -13.52 2.52
C ALA A 22 -4.23 -13.95 2.07
N LEU A 23 -5.27 -13.50 2.75
CA LEU A 23 -6.66 -13.81 2.40
C LEU A 23 -7.03 -13.26 1.01
N ALA A 24 -6.63 -12.03 0.70
CA ALA A 24 -6.88 -11.41 -0.61
C ALA A 24 -6.22 -12.19 -1.75
N VAL A 25 -4.97 -12.60 -1.54
CA VAL A 25 -4.24 -13.42 -2.52
C VAL A 25 -4.92 -14.79 -2.69
N THR A 26 -5.24 -15.48 -1.59
CA THR A 26 -5.88 -16.80 -1.66
C THR A 26 -7.21 -16.73 -2.41
N LEU A 27 -8.07 -15.76 -2.09
CA LEU A 27 -9.35 -15.57 -2.78
C LEU A 27 -9.15 -15.23 -4.26
N SER A 28 -8.16 -14.39 -4.58
CA SER A 28 -7.82 -14.04 -5.96
C SER A 28 -7.38 -15.26 -6.77
N LEU A 29 -6.57 -16.13 -6.17
CA LEU A 29 -6.12 -17.38 -6.81
C LEU A 29 -7.28 -18.34 -7.03
N MET A 30 -8.18 -18.51 -6.07
CA MET A 30 -9.38 -19.35 -6.23
C MET A 30 -10.25 -18.89 -7.40
N VAL A 31 -10.42 -17.57 -7.55
CA VAL A 31 -11.19 -17.01 -8.67
C VAL A 31 -10.48 -17.26 -10.00
N ILE A 32 -9.17 -17.02 -10.07
CA ILE A 32 -8.39 -17.24 -11.30
C ILE A 32 -8.38 -18.74 -11.69
N GLU A 33 -8.30 -19.63 -10.72
CA GLU A 33 -8.35 -21.07 -10.95
C GLU A 33 -9.69 -21.47 -11.59
N TYR A 34 -10.80 -20.92 -11.11
CA TYR A 34 -12.12 -21.14 -11.69
C TYR A 34 -12.22 -20.70 -13.16
N TYR A 35 -11.54 -19.60 -13.55
CA TYR A 35 -11.51 -19.08 -14.92
C TYR A 35 -10.41 -19.70 -15.80
N GLY A 36 -9.75 -20.73 -15.36
CA GLY A 36 -8.67 -21.43 -16.07
C GLY A 36 -7.31 -20.75 -15.81
N ALA A 37 -6.63 -21.24 -14.78
CA ALA A 37 -5.33 -20.74 -14.36
C ALA A 37 -4.28 -20.91 -15.46
N SER A 38 -3.48 -19.85 -15.66
CA SER A 38 -2.20 -19.91 -16.35
C SER A 38 -1.16 -19.19 -15.50
N PRO A 39 0.15 -19.53 -15.60
CA PRO A 39 1.18 -18.91 -14.78
C PRO A 39 1.14 -17.37 -14.82
N ALA A 40 0.92 -16.81 -15.99
CA ALA A 40 0.83 -15.38 -16.16
C ALA A 40 -0.39 -14.76 -15.46
N LYS A 41 -1.59 -15.36 -15.58
CA LYS A 41 -2.81 -14.89 -14.89
C LYS A 41 -2.61 -14.86 -13.38
N VAL A 42 -2.03 -15.93 -12.82
CA VAL A 42 -1.74 -16.08 -11.39
C VAL A 42 -0.85 -14.93 -10.89
N VAL A 43 0.22 -14.63 -11.60
CA VAL A 43 1.18 -13.56 -11.23
C VAL A 43 0.49 -12.19 -11.21
N PHE A 44 -0.24 -11.82 -12.27
CA PHE A 44 -0.87 -10.52 -12.37
C PHE A 44 -1.99 -10.33 -11.36
N ALA A 45 -2.82 -11.33 -11.13
CA ALA A 45 -3.87 -11.28 -10.12
C ALA A 45 -3.30 -11.21 -8.69
N THR A 46 -2.23 -11.97 -8.41
CA THR A 46 -1.57 -11.94 -7.09
C THR A 46 -0.98 -10.58 -6.78
N ILE A 47 -0.22 -9.99 -7.72
CA ILE A 47 0.37 -8.66 -7.53
C ILE A 47 -0.73 -7.61 -7.40
N GLY A 48 -1.80 -7.71 -8.18
CA GLY A 48 -2.99 -6.87 -8.06
C GLY A 48 -3.60 -6.95 -6.65
N ALA A 49 -3.84 -8.15 -6.14
CA ALA A 49 -4.42 -8.36 -4.81
C ALA A 49 -3.53 -7.79 -3.69
N ILE A 50 -2.21 -7.99 -3.76
CA ILE A 50 -1.24 -7.43 -2.79
C ILE A 50 -1.27 -5.90 -2.82
N SER A 51 -1.25 -5.30 -4.02
CA SER A 51 -1.22 -3.84 -4.22
C SER A 51 -2.48 -3.16 -3.71
N ALA A 52 -3.63 -3.84 -3.76
CA ALA A 52 -4.91 -3.30 -3.33
C ALA A 52 -5.07 -3.21 -1.80
N VAL A 53 -4.25 -3.93 -1.02
CA VAL A 53 -4.33 -3.90 0.45
C VAL A 53 -3.55 -2.70 1.00
N GLY A 54 -4.14 -1.52 0.91
CA GLY A 54 -3.59 -0.27 1.44
C GLY A 54 -4.01 0.02 2.88
N PRO A 55 -3.36 1.00 3.52
CA PRO A 55 -3.69 1.43 4.89
C PRO A 55 -5.02 2.17 4.98
N THR A 56 -5.51 2.74 3.89
CA THR A 56 -6.79 3.45 3.82
C THR A 56 -7.53 3.06 2.54
N PHE A 57 -8.86 3.27 2.52
CA PHE A 57 -9.66 3.04 1.31
C PHE A 57 -9.18 3.88 0.12
N THR A 58 -8.88 5.16 0.37
CA THR A 58 -8.38 6.07 -0.68
C THR A 58 -7.01 5.64 -1.20
N ALA A 59 -6.11 5.18 -0.32
CA ALA A 59 -4.82 4.65 -0.72
C ALA A 59 -4.97 3.37 -1.57
N SER A 60 -5.88 2.46 -1.20
CA SER A 60 -6.19 1.27 -1.99
C SER A 60 -6.76 1.63 -3.36
N LEU A 61 -7.71 2.57 -3.41
CA LEU A 61 -8.32 3.00 -4.67
C LEU A 61 -7.29 3.66 -5.61
N LEU A 62 -6.43 4.52 -5.05
CA LEU A 62 -5.36 5.15 -5.82
C LEU A 62 -4.35 4.11 -6.33
N ALA A 63 -3.98 3.13 -5.51
CA ALA A 63 -3.12 2.03 -5.90
C ALA A 63 -3.75 1.22 -7.04
N CYS A 64 -5.04 0.90 -6.96
CA CYS A 64 -5.77 0.22 -8.02
C CYS A 64 -5.75 1.02 -9.34
N ALA A 65 -6.10 2.29 -9.30
CA ALA A 65 -6.08 3.16 -10.48
C ALA A 65 -4.69 3.26 -11.09
N THR A 66 -3.66 3.47 -10.27
CA THR A 66 -2.27 3.57 -10.73
C THR A 66 -1.78 2.27 -11.37
N GLN A 67 -2.16 1.11 -10.82
CA GLN A 67 -1.76 -0.19 -11.38
C GLN A 67 -2.44 -0.45 -12.75
N ILE A 68 -3.74 -0.21 -12.86
CA ILE A 68 -4.45 -0.38 -14.13
C ILE A 68 -3.89 0.57 -15.19
N CYS A 69 -3.76 1.85 -14.88
CA CYS A 69 -3.14 2.82 -15.79
C CYS A 69 -1.72 2.41 -16.17
N GLY A 70 -0.92 1.95 -15.20
CA GLY A 70 0.44 1.50 -15.43
C GLY A 70 0.52 0.32 -16.39
N VAL A 71 -0.29 -0.72 -16.19
CA VAL A 71 -0.36 -1.89 -17.08
C VAL A 71 -0.76 -1.47 -18.49
N SER A 72 -1.74 -0.56 -18.62
CA SER A 72 -2.19 -0.03 -19.91
C SER A 72 -1.08 0.76 -20.63
N VAL A 73 -0.34 1.60 -19.91
CA VAL A 73 0.80 2.35 -20.45
C VAL A 73 1.93 1.41 -20.87
N GLY A 74 2.26 0.40 -20.04
CA GLY A 74 3.26 -0.61 -20.38
C GLY A 74 2.91 -1.38 -21.64
N ALA A 75 1.64 -1.78 -21.79
CA ALA A 75 1.14 -2.44 -22.99
C ALA A 75 1.21 -1.55 -24.23
N LEU A 76 0.75 -0.29 -24.12
CA LEU A 76 0.78 0.66 -25.22
C LEU A 76 2.22 0.94 -25.69
N LEU A 77 3.14 1.11 -24.73
CA LEU A 77 4.56 1.33 -25.05
C LEU A 77 5.18 0.11 -25.75
N ALA A 78 4.86 -1.10 -25.30
CA ALA A 78 5.31 -2.32 -25.97
C ALA A 78 4.81 -2.42 -27.41
N LEU A 79 3.52 -2.15 -27.62
CA LEU A 79 2.91 -2.12 -28.97
C LEU A 79 3.59 -1.08 -29.89
N THR A 80 3.87 0.12 -29.38
CA THR A 80 4.56 1.17 -30.15
C THR A 80 5.98 0.77 -30.50
N LEU A 81 6.74 0.17 -29.59
CA LEU A 81 8.10 -0.30 -29.85
C LEU A 81 8.12 -1.43 -30.90
N MET A 82 7.15 -2.35 -30.85
CA MET A 82 6.98 -3.39 -31.86
C MET A 82 6.64 -2.79 -33.24
N ALA A 83 5.73 -1.82 -33.29
CA ALA A 83 5.36 -1.14 -34.54
C ALA A 83 6.53 -0.39 -35.17
N LEU A 84 7.46 0.12 -34.35
CA LEU A 84 8.71 0.77 -34.81
C LEU A 84 9.80 -0.24 -35.20
N HIS A 85 9.52 -1.54 -35.19
CA HIS A 85 10.48 -2.62 -35.48
C HIS A 85 11.78 -2.53 -34.70
N VAL A 86 11.73 -2.04 -33.45
CA VAL A 86 12.89 -1.98 -32.56
C VAL A 86 13.26 -3.41 -32.13
N PRO A 87 14.55 -3.80 -32.15
CA PRO A 87 14.97 -5.12 -31.69
C PRO A 87 14.47 -5.38 -30.24
N SER A 88 13.90 -6.54 -29.98
CA SER A 88 13.18 -6.86 -28.72
C SER A 88 13.99 -6.54 -27.46
N ILE A 89 15.28 -6.92 -27.43
CA ILE A 89 16.15 -6.67 -26.27
C ILE A 89 16.37 -5.17 -26.04
N VAL A 90 16.62 -4.43 -27.10
CA VAL A 90 16.84 -2.97 -27.05
C VAL A 90 15.54 -2.27 -26.67
N GLY A 91 14.42 -2.71 -27.25
CA GLY A 91 13.08 -2.21 -26.96
C GLY A 91 12.70 -2.38 -25.48
N VAL A 92 13.02 -3.52 -24.88
CA VAL A 92 12.83 -3.76 -23.44
C VAL A 92 13.64 -2.76 -22.61
N GLY A 93 14.93 -2.54 -22.93
CA GLY A 93 15.77 -1.60 -22.19
C GLY A 93 15.24 -0.17 -22.25
N ILE A 94 14.92 0.32 -23.46
CA ILE A 94 14.36 1.66 -23.69
C ILE A 94 13.00 1.78 -22.97
N GLY A 95 12.14 0.80 -23.12
CA GLY A 95 10.80 0.82 -22.53
C GLY A 95 10.82 0.86 -21.00
N ILE A 96 11.67 0.06 -20.35
CA ILE A 96 11.83 0.08 -18.89
C ILE A 96 12.34 1.46 -18.43
N MET A 97 13.34 2.02 -19.13
CA MET A 97 13.86 3.35 -18.80
C MET A 97 12.77 4.43 -18.91
N LEU A 98 11.94 4.40 -19.95
CA LEU A 98 10.83 5.33 -20.12
C LEU A 98 9.76 5.18 -19.04
N ILE A 99 9.39 3.94 -18.68
CA ILE A 99 8.41 3.67 -17.62
C ILE A 99 8.91 4.21 -16.26
N ILE A 100 10.14 3.87 -15.87
CA ILE A 100 10.71 4.31 -14.58
C ILE A 100 10.81 5.84 -14.54
N THR A 101 11.29 6.48 -15.61
CA THR A 101 11.39 7.94 -15.69
C THR A 101 10.01 8.60 -15.58
N SER A 102 8.99 8.05 -16.25
CA SER A 102 7.62 8.56 -16.17
C SER A 102 7.05 8.45 -14.76
N TYR A 103 7.27 7.33 -14.07
CA TYR A 103 6.84 7.15 -12.68
C TYR A 103 7.54 8.12 -11.73
N HIS A 104 8.82 8.38 -11.95
CA HIS A 104 9.57 9.37 -11.17
C HIS A 104 9.05 10.79 -11.38
N HIS A 105 8.81 11.19 -12.64
CA HIS A 105 8.24 12.50 -12.98
C HIS A 105 6.85 12.71 -12.37
N LEU A 106 6.01 11.70 -12.41
CA LEU A 106 4.66 11.74 -11.84
C LEU A 106 4.65 11.60 -10.31
N LYS A 107 5.82 11.46 -9.67
CA LYS A 107 5.98 11.26 -8.20
C LYS A 107 5.09 10.14 -7.65
N LEU A 108 4.91 9.07 -8.42
CA LEU A 108 4.11 7.92 -8.01
C LEU A 108 4.88 7.11 -6.96
N LYS A 109 4.22 6.82 -5.84
CA LYS A 109 4.83 6.07 -4.71
C LYS A 109 4.90 4.56 -4.92
N LEU A 110 4.31 4.06 -6.00
CA LEU A 110 4.26 2.63 -6.32
C LEU A 110 5.43 2.25 -7.24
N VAL A 111 5.99 1.07 -7.01
CA VAL A 111 7.03 0.51 -7.89
C VAL A 111 6.37 0.01 -9.18
N PRO A 112 6.87 0.36 -10.38
CA PRO A 112 6.27 0.04 -11.67
C PRO A 112 6.56 -1.40 -12.12
N VAL A 113 6.35 -2.39 -11.25
CA VAL A 113 6.64 -3.80 -11.56
C VAL A 113 5.71 -4.34 -12.66
N LEU A 114 4.39 -4.12 -12.53
CA LEU A 114 3.42 -4.63 -13.50
C LEU A 114 3.59 -4.05 -14.91
N PRO A 115 3.74 -2.72 -15.09
CA PRO A 115 4.02 -2.15 -16.41
C PRO A 115 5.27 -2.74 -17.08
N CYS A 116 6.35 -2.89 -16.32
CA CYS A 116 7.59 -3.47 -16.83
C CYS A 116 7.41 -4.94 -17.22
N LEU A 117 6.70 -5.74 -16.40
CA LEU A 117 6.43 -7.15 -16.73
C LEU A 117 5.59 -7.29 -18.00
N VAL A 118 4.58 -6.45 -18.19
CA VAL A 118 3.75 -6.47 -19.41
C VAL A 118 4.60 -6.13 -20.64
N LEU A 119 5.39 -5.07 -20.55
CA LEU A 119 6.28 -4.64 -21.63
C LEU A 119 7.27 -5.74 -22.02
N VAL A 120 7.96 -6.34 -21.04
CA VAL A 120 8.93 -7.42 -21.26
C VAL A 120 8.27 -8.61 -21.94
N ASN A 121 7.11 -9.05 -21.43
CA ASN A 121 6.42 -10.22 -21.98
C ASN A 121 5.96 -9.99 -23.43
N ILE A 122 5.47 -8.82 -23.77
CA ILE A 122 5.03 -8.51 -25.13
C ILE A 122 6.24 -8.43 -26.07
N CYS A 123 7.30 -7.74 -25.69
CA CYS A 123 8.49 -7.57 -26.54
C CYS A 123 9.25 -8.88 -26.79
N LEU A 124 9.27 -9.80 -25.81
CA LEU A 124 10.03 -11.05 -25.91
C LEU A 124 9.23 -12.22 -26.52
N ASN A 125 7.91 -12.09 -26.62
CA ASN A 125 7.05 -13.15 -27.18
C ASN A 125 6.27 -12.63 -28.41
N PRO A 126 6.91 -12.44 -29.56
CA PRO A 126 6.27 -11.89 -30.76
C PRO A 126 5.18 -12.78 -31.34
N GLU A 127 5.14 -14.07 -30.99
CA GLU A 127 4.11 -15.00 -31.44
C GLU A 127 2.77 -14.80 -30.72
N VAL A 128 2.75 -14.12 -29.60
CA VAL A 128 1.53 -13.82 -28.86
C VAL A 128 0.89 -12.57 -29.45
N GLU A 129 -0.41 -12.67 -29.76
CA GLU A 129 -1.18 -11.51 -30.18
C GLU A 129 -1.14 -10.43 -29.09
N ALA A 130 -0.31 -9.40 -29.29
CA ALA A 130 0.07 -8.43 -28.28
C ALA A 130 -1.14 -7.70 -27.70
N LEU A 131 -2.19 -7.43 -28.51
CA LEU A 131 -3.40 -6.76 -28.03
C LEU A 131 -4.23 -7.65 -27.10
N SER A 132 -4.46 -8.90 -27.52
CA SER A 132 -5.21 -9.89 -26.74
C SER A 132 -4.50 -10.20 -25.41
N TYR A 133 -3.18 -10.33 -25.46
CA TYR A 133 -2.35 -10.50 -24.26
C TYR A 133 -2.49 -9.32 -23.31
N SER A 134 -2.39 -8.09 -23.82
CA SER A 134 -2.46 -6.87 -23.02
C SER A 134 -3.82 -6.73 -22.31
N LEU A 135 -4.91 -6.97 -23.04
CA LEU A 135 -6.26 -6.94 -22.47
C LEU A 135 -6.45 -8.02 -21.40
N GLY A 136 -5.90 -9.21 -21.63
CA GLY A 136 -5.91 -10.28 -20.64
C GLY A 136 -5.18 -9.86 -19.35
N ARG A 137 -4.02 -9.19 -19.45
CA ARG A 137 -3.25 -8.72 -18.27
C ARG A 137 -4.00 -7.63 -17.50
N ILE A 138 -4.65 -6.70 -18.20
CA ILE A 138 -5.48 -5.68 -17.55
C ILE A 138 -6.62 -6.37 -16.78
N TRP A 139 -7.28 -7.36 -17.39
CA TRP A 139 -8.37 -8.10 -16.77
C TRP A 139 -7.93 -8.88 -15.54
N ASP A 140 -6.86 -9.67 -15.63
CA ASP A 140 -6.31 -10.44 -14.53
C ASP A 140 -5.90 -9.53 -13.35
N THR A 141 -5.23 -8.41 -13.67
CA THR A 141 -4.88 -7.39 -12.67
C THR A 141 -6.12 -6.79 -12.03
N ALA A 142 -7.15 -6.46 -12.81
CA ALA A 142 -8.39 -5.89 -12.30
C ALA A 142 -9.13 -6.84 -11.35
N ILE A 143 -9.15 -8.14 -11.64
CA ILE A 143 -9.71 -9.17 -10.74
C ILE A 143 -8.95 -9.16 -9.41
N GLY A 144 -7.63 -9.22 -9.44
CA GLY A 144 -6.81 -9.18 -8.24
C GLY A 144 -7.03 -7.92 -7.40
N LEU A 145 -7.03 -6.76 -8.05
CA LEU A 145 -7.29 -5.47 -7.41
C LEU A 145 -8.69 -5.40 -6.79
N ALA A 146 -9.72 -5.87 -7.51
CA ALA A 146 -11.10 -5.86 -7.02
C ALA A 146 -11.26 -6.74 -5.78
N ILE A 147 -10.70 -7.95 -5.78
CA ILE A 147 -10.74 -8.87 -4.65
C ILE A 147 -9.96 -8.31 -3.47
N GLY A 148 -8.74 -7.80 -3.71
CA GLY A 148 -7.92 -7.19 -2.66
C GLY A 148 -8.59 -5.98 -2.01
N MET A 149 -9.22 -5.12 -2.81
CA MET A 149 -9.99 -3.97 -2.32
C MET A 149 -11.23 -4.41 -1.54
N LEU A 150 -11.94 -5.44 -2.00
CA LEU A 150 -13.11 -6.00 -1.34
C LEU A 150 -12.74 -6.57 0.04
N VAL A 151 -11.68 -7.37 0.12
CA VAL A 151 -11.16 -7.91 1.39
C VAL A 151 -10.75 -6.77 2.33
N ASN A 152 -10.04 -5.77 1.81
CA ASN A 152 -9.57 -4.66 2.62
C ASN A 152 -10.71 -3.79 3.18
N THR A 153 -11.81 -3.66 2.44
CA THR A 153 -12.92 -2.76 2.78
C THR A 153 -14.05 -3.44 3.54
N LEU A 154 -14.44 -4.66 3.11
CA LEU A 154 -15.62 -5.36 3.64
C LEU A 154 -15.29 -6.30 4.79
N ILE A 155 -14.22 -7.11 4.64
CA ILE A 155 -13.93 -8.17 5.61
C ILE A 155 -13.21 -7.59 6.82
N PHE A 156 -12.26 -6.69 6.59
CA PHE A 156 -11.46 -6.10 7.65
C PHE A 156 -11.28 -4.59 7.43
N PRO A 157 -12.28 -3.77 7.72
CA PRO A 157 -12.10 -2.33 7.63
C PRO A 157 -10.97 -1.88 8.57
N TYR A 158 -10.12 -1.01 8.05
CA TYR A 158 -9.02 -0.46 8.82
C TYR A 158 -9.56 0.49 9.90
N ASP A 159 -9.39 0.11 11.16
CA ASP A 159 -9.76 0.93 12.32
C ASP A 159 -8.48 1.34 13.06
N ASN A 160 -8.12 2.61 12.92
CA ASN A 160 -6.94 3.20 13.55
C ASN A 160 -7.27 3.90 14.88
N SER A 161 -8.55 3.98 15.25
CA SER A 161 -8.99 4.74 16.43
C SER A 161 -8.36 4.24 17.73
N ARG A 162 -8.19 2.93 17.88
CA ARG A 162 -7.52 2.34 19.05
C ARG A 162 -6.04 2.69 19.14
N LYS A 163 -5.36 2.80 17.98
CA LYS A 163 -3.94 3.17 17.95
C LYS A 163 -3.78 4.64 18.27
N ILE A 164 -4.60 5.50 17.68
CA ILE A 164 -4.63 6.94 17.97
C ILE A 164 -4.89 7.18 19.44
N ARG A 165 -5.91 6.53 20.03
CA ARG A 165 -6.20 6.66 21.45
C ARG A 165 -5.02 6.29 22.34
N ARG A 166 -4.34 5.18 22.08
CA ARG A 166 -3.15 4.77 22.85
C ARG A 166 -2.00 5.78 22.71
N MET A 167 -1.83 6.37 21.53
CA MET A 167 -0.81 7.40 21.33
C MET A 167 -1.15 8.68 22.11
N MET A 168 -2.43 9.06 22.15
CA MET A 168 -2.90 10.20 22.97
C MET A 168 -2.73 9.93 24.47
N GLU A 169 -3.16 8.75 24.95
CA GLU A 169 -2.99 8.36 26.36
C GLU A 169 -1.49 8.32 26.76
N GLY A 170 -0.61 7.93 25.83
CA GLY A 170 0.84 7.97 26.06
C GLY A 170 1.39 9.39 26.12
N LEU A 171 0.95 10.29 25.23
CA LEU A 171 1.34 11.71 25.24
C LEU A 171 0.84 12.42 26.50
N ASP A 172 -0.40 12.15 26.92
CA ASP A 172 -0.94 12.71 28.19
C ASP A 172 -0.08 12.28 29.38
N GLY A 173 0.35 11.02 29.44
CA GLY A 173 1.25 10.52 30.49
C GLY A 173 2.61 11.20 30.48
N ASP A 174 3.21 11.37 29.29
CA ASP A 174 4.50 12.05 29.13
C ASP A 174 4.41 13.53 29.54
N LEU A 175 3.31 14.21 29.18
CA LEU A 175 3.06 15.61 29.56
C LEU A 175 2.89 15.77 31.08
N ILE A 176 2.17 14.85 31.73
CA ILE A 176 2.00 14.87 33.19
C ILE A 176 3.35 14.71 33.87
N CYS A 177 4.18 13.76 33.41
CA CYS A 177 5.50 13.54 33.96
C CYS A 177 6.41 14.77 33.80
N ILE A 178 6.39 15.42 32.63
CA ILE A 178 7.14 16.68 32.39
C ILE A 178 6.69 17.80 33.33
N LEU A 179 5.38 17.91 33.55
CA LEU A 179 4.83 18.92 34.46
C LEU A 179 5.25 18.65 35.91
N GLU A 180 5.19 17.39 36.36
CA GLU A 180 5.62 16.97 37.69
C GLU A 180 7.12 17.26 37.90
N ASP A 181 7.99 16.87 36.96
CA ASP A 181 9.42 17.14 37.01
C ASP A 181 9.73 18.66 37.04
N LEU A 182 8.93 19.46 36.34
CA LEU A 182 9.08 20.91 36.29
C LEU A 182 8.67 21.58 37.61
N PHE A 183 7.68 21.02 38.32
CA PHE A 183 7.25 21.49 39.64
C PHE A 183 8.18 21.02 40.77
N ASP A 184 8.76 19.84 40.66
CA ASP A 184 9.70 19.30 41.64
C ASP A 184 11.12 19.84 41.49
N GLY A 185 11.40 20.61 40.44
CA GLY A 185 12.69 21.27 40.22
C GLY A 185 13.82 20.33 39.83
N ASP A 186 13.50 19.15 39.35
CA ASP A 186 14.45 18.18 38.88
C ASP A 186 14.91 18.53 37.44
N ASP A 187 16.23 18.65 37.23
CA ASP A 187 16.85 19.10 35.98
C ASP A 187 16.80 18.04 34.85
N HIS A 188 16.03 16.97 35.03
CA HIS A 188 15.85 15.90 34.06
C HIS A 188 14.60 16.11 33.18
N LEU A 189 14.58 17.23 32.43
CA LEU A 189 13.60 17.44 31.36
C LEU A 189 13.72 16.31 30.34
N PRO A 190 12.66 15.50 30.14
CA PRO A 190 12.63 14.58 29.02
C PRO A 190 12.85 15.37 27.73
N LYS A 191 13.65 14.83 26.83
CA LYS A 191 14.07 15.50 25.61
C LYS A 191 12.85 16.00 24.84
N ALA A 192 12.72 17.31 24.71
CA ALA A 192 11.66 17.93 23.93
C ALA A 192 11.53 17.38 22.51
N ASP A 193 12.67 16.88 21.97
CA ASP A 193 12.73 16.21 20.67
C ASP A 193 11.90 14.91 20.62
N ASP A 194 11.89 14.12 21.70
CA ASP A 194 11.10 12.85 21.77
C ASP A 194 9.58 13.14 21.79
N LEU A 195 9.18 14.22 22.45
CA LEU A 195 7.78 14.67 22.46
C LEU A 195 7.35 15.16 21.08
N GLY A 196 8.19 15.95 20.41
CA GLY A 196 7.96 16.41 19.04
C GLY A 196 7.76 15.25 18.06
N GLU A 197 8.63 14.22 18.12
CA GLU A 197 8.51 13.04 17.26
C GLU A 197 7.19 12.28 17.52
N LYS A 198 6.74 12.19 18.77
CA LYS A 198 5.47 11.54 19.13
C LYS A 198 4.26 12.35 18.62
N ILE A 199 4.31 13.66 18.69
CA ILE A 199 3.27 14.56 18.15
C ILE A 199 3.18 14.42 16.63
N ASP A 200 4.31 14.48 15.91
CA ASP A 200 4.35 14.31 14.46
C ASP A 200 3.80 12.94 14.03
N ALA A 201 4.14 11.89 14.80
CA ALA A 201 3.60 10.56 14.56
C ALA A 201 2.07 10.50 14.78
N LEU A 202 1.54 11.18 15.79
CA LEU A 202 0.11 11.29 16.05
C LEU A 202 -0.61 12.06 14.94
N GLU A 203 -0.08 13.19 14.51
CA GLU A 203 -0.62 13.97 13.39
C GLU A 203 -0.68 13.14 12.11
N GLY A 204 0.37 12.38 11.80
CA GLY A 204 0.40 11.46 10.67
C GLY A 204 -0.72 10.41 10.75
N GLN A 205 -1.02 9.87 11.94
CA GLN A 205 -2.11 8.90 12.12
C GLN A 205 -3.49 9.57 12.03
N LEU A 206 -3.66 10.78 12.55
CA LEU A 206 -4.89 11.56 12.44
C LEU A 206 -5.18 11.94 10.98
N ALA A 207 -4.17 12.34 10.22
CA ALA A 207 -4.30 12.62 8.80
C ALA A 207 -4.76 11.38 8.01
N LEU A 208 -4.19 10.20 8.29
CA LEU A 208 -4.64 8.93 7.71
C LEU A 208 -6.08 8.60 8.10
N PHE A 209 -6.47 8.84 9.35
CA PHE A 209 -7.82 8.59 9.85
C PHE A 209 -8.85 9.52 9.21
N SER A 210 -8.52 10.80 9.03
CA SER A 210 -9.38 11.78 8.37
C SER A 210 -9.62 11.47 6.89
N GLN A 211 -8.64 10.83 6.22
CA GLN A 211 -8.76 10.39 4.84
C GLN A 211 -9.58 9.10 4.66
N GLN A 212 -9.89 8.39 5.75
CA GLN A 212 -10.70 7.19 5.69
C GLN A 212 -12.16 7.55 5.36
N ARG A 213 -12.57 7.31 4.13
CA ARG A 213 -13.98 7.34 3.74
C ARG A 213 -14.62 6.01 4.15
N LEU A 214 -15.01 5.88 5.41
CA LEU A 214 -15.74 4.71 5.88
C LEU A 214 -17.15 4.72 5.28
N LEU A 215 -17.63 3.55 4.84
CA LEU A 215 -19.00 3.32 4.40
C LEU A 215 -20.05 3.69 5.49
N ARG A 216 -19.63 3.81 6.75
CA ARG A 216 -20.45 4.25 7.89
C ARG A 216 -20.18 5.71 8.29
N ARG A 217 -20.51 6.62 7.40
CA ARG A 217 -20.34 8.08 7.54
C ARG A 217 -20.81 8.71 8.88
N LYS A 218 -21.84 8.16 9.51
CA LYS A 218 -22.39 8.70 10.79
C LYS A 218 -21.52 8.37 12.01
N ARG A 219 -20.89 7.22 12.06
CA ARG A 219 -20.09 6.77 13.20
C ARG A 219 -18.71 7.48 13.19
N GLN A 220 -18.13 7.61 12.03
CA GLN A 220 -16.86 8.30 11.83
C GLN A 220 -16.93 9.79 12.19
N LYS A 221 -18.00 10.51 11.80
CA LYS A 221 -18.16 11.92 12.18
C LYS A 221 -18.16 12.14 13.69
N ARG A 222 -18.80 11.26 14.44
CA ARG A 222 -18.85 11.36 15.92
C ARG A 222 -17.47 11.06 16.56
N GLU A 223 -16.71 10.13 16.01
CA GLU A 223 -15.38 9.78 16.52
C GLU A 223 -14.34 10.85 16.16
N ILE A 224 -14.36 11.37 14.94
CA ILE A 224 -13.49 12.49 14.53
C ILE A 224 -13.76 13.70 15.42
N GLN A 225 -15.02 14.05 15.64
CA GLN A 225 -15.39 15.19 16.46
C GLN A 225 -14.94 15.06 17.93
N ARG A 226 -14.95 13.83 18.48
CA ARG A 226 -14.42 13.56 19.82
C ARG A 226 -12.90 13.69 19.88
N LEU A 227 -12.19 13.19 18.86
CA LEU A 227 -10.72 13.24 18.79
C LEU A 227 -10.21 14.66 18.59
N THR A 228 -10.84 15.46 17.72
CA THR A 228 -10.50 16.88 17.55
C THR A 228 -10.82 17.72 18.78
N THR A 229 -11.90 17.43 19.49
CA THR A 229 -12.21 18.13 20.74
C THR A 229 -11.18 17.83 21.83
N CYS A 230 -10.61 16.63 21.88
CA CYS A 230 -9.52 16.31 22.79
C CYS A 230 -8.20 17.01 22.41
N GLU A 231 -7.94 17.22 21.12
CA GLU A 231 -6.77 17.96 20.63
C GLU A 231 -6.86 19.45 20.97
N ASP A 232 -8.06 20.06 20.84
CA ASP A 232 -8.31 21.47 21.18
C ASP A 232 -8.29 21.73 22.70
N THR A 233 -8.32 20.70 23.53
CA THR A 233 -8.34 20.82 25.01
C THR A 233 -7.02 20.42 25.66
N ALA A 234 -6.04 19.93 24.89
CA ALA A 234 -4.68 19.63 25.34
C ALA A 234 -3.73 20.76 24.97
#